data_c31f9ec8d2d2be07338a80193f059446
#
_entry.id   c31f9ec8d2d2be07338a80193f059446
#
_cell.length_a   1.000
_cell.length_b   1.000
_cell.length_c   1.000
_cell.angle_alpha   90.00
_cell.angle_beta   90.00
_cell.angle_gamma   90.00
#
_symmetry.space_group_name_H-M   'P 1'
#
loop_
_entity.id
_entity.type
_entity.pdbx_description
1 polymer ?
#
loop_
_entity_poly.entity_id
_entity_poly.type
_entity_poly.pdbx_seq_one_letter_code
_entity_poly.pdbx_strand_id
1 'polypeptide(L)'
;MKIVVVGSVAAGTSAAAKARRNTETARITVYERDHDISYSGCGLPYFAGGEVKSIDELTPRNAAWFKDRYDVDVRTGHEVTAVDAATRTVTVRDLATETTFEDTYDELILATGVRSVVPPLPGVDLPGVFTVRSPSDARAIRDWVETRQVRRAVVVGAGYIGLEMTEQLAERGIEVTLVEALEHAMPRMDADMSARVDAELRRNDVDLRLAARVAAVEGDDTRVTGVRVGSADDGDPAAAYLVPADLVIVAVGVRPNLELAQRAGVSIGPTGAIAVDRQGRTDVPHVWAVGDVAQSFNLITGEPAWVPLGSTANKMGRIAGDAITGGTLEHRGILGTSIVRVFGLAVAQTGLTEDQARAAGYDVEVLHNIKPDRPEYLGGKPLLIKAVADRASGRLLGAQAIGASGADKRIDVLATAITYGADVADLFHLDLAYSPTYATTKDPVHYTGMALDNAIRGRAPLITPAELERERSAGEKVQVVDVRSAADRAKGFVDGSVHIPLAELRSRSGELDPAALTVTYCNKGVTGNAGQNVLRNLGFEHVHNLSGGNKNYQAWAAAQ
;
A
#
# COMPACT_ATOMS: atom_id res chain seq x y z
N MET A 1 6.18 -28.34 -27.71
CA MET A 1 5.48 -27.92 -26.48
C MET A 1 4.51 -26.81 -26.85
N LYS A 2 3.27 -26.92 -26.40
CA LYS A 2 2.23 -25.90 -26.57
C LYS A 2 1.87 -25.30 -25.24
N ILE A 3 2.07 -23.99 -25.10
CA ILE A 3 1.77 -23.21 -23.91
C ILE A 3 0.53 -22.36 -24.18
N VAL A 4 -0.50 -22.52 -23.36
CA VAL A 4 -1.67 -21.66 -23.36
C VAL A 4 -1.64 -20.77 -22.14
N VAL A 5 -1.87 -19.46 -22.34
CA VAL A 5 -1.92 -18.45 -21.27
C VAL A 5 -3.31 -17.81 -21.28
N VAL A 6 -3.94 -17.71 -20.13
CA VAL A 6 -5.25 -17.06 -19.98
C VAL A 6 -5.07 -15.73 -19.23
N GLY A 7 -5.23 -14.64 -19.97
CA GLY A 7 -5.02 -13.27 -19.48
C GLY A 7 -3.71 -12.66 -20.00
N SER A 8 -3.77 -11.40 -20.42
CA SER A 8 -2.73 -10.74 -21.23
C SER A 8 -2.21 -9.43 -20.64
N VAL A 9 -2.40 -9.15 -19.35
CA VAL A 9 -1.95 -7.87 -18.78
C VAL A 9 -0.50 -7.97 -18.27
N ALA A 10 -0.26 -8.07 -16.98
CA ALA A 10 1.10 -8.05 -16.42
C ALA A 10 1.75 -9.43 -16.38
N ALA A 11 1.12 -10.39 -15.70
CA ALA A 11 1.70 -11.70 -15.46
C ALA A 11 1.71 -12.58 -16.72
N GLY A 12 0.60 -12.65 -17.45
CA GLY A 12 0.48 -13.51 -18.64
C GLY A 12 1.45 -13.12 -19.75
N THR A 13 1.53 -11.83 -20.09
CA THR A 13 2.48 -11.34 -21.10
C THR A 13 3.93 -11.51 -20.67
N SER A 14 4.24 -11.35 -19.36
CA SER A 14 5.58 -11.61 -18.83
C SER A 14 5.97 -13.09 -18.92
N ALA A 15 5.02 -13.99 -18.63
CA ALA A 15 5.23 -15.43 -18.75
C ALA A 15 5.45 -15.85 -20.21
N ALA A 16 4.58 -15.43 -21.13
CA ALA A 16 4.69 -15.72 -22.54
C ALA A 16 6.01 -15.23 -23.15
N ALA A 17 6.38 -13.98 -22.87
CA ALA A 17 7.63 -13.40 -23.34
C ALA A 17 8.88 -14.09 -22.75
N LYS A 18 8.84 -14.51 -21.49
CA LYS A 18 9.95 -15.25 -20.88
C LYS A 18 10.06 -16.66 -21.43
N ALA A 19 8.95 -17.37 -21.57
CA ALA A 19 8.94 -18.70 -22.19
C ALA A 19 9.53 -18.68 -23.60
N ARG A 20 9.14 -17.71 -24.43
CA ARG A 20 9.70 -17.54 -25.79
C ARG A 20 11.21 -17.29 -25.77
N ARG A 21 11.71 -16.44 -24.86
CA ARG A 21 13.16 -16.19 -24.75
C ARG A 21 13.98 -17.44 -24.38
N ASN A 22 13.35 -18.40 -23.74
CA ASN A 22 14.00 -19.65 -23.35
C ASN A 22 13.89 -20.75 -24.44
N THR A 23 12.83 -20.71 -25.26
CA THR A 23 12.58 -21.72 -26.30
C THR A 23 11.90 -21.13 -27.53
N GLU A 24 12.56 -21.22 -28.67
CA GLU A 24 12.01 -20.77 -29.96
C GLU A 24 10.99 -21.79 -30.55
N THR A 25 11.01 -23.03 -30.08
CA THR A 25 10.18 -24.12 -30.67
C THR A 25 8.80 -24.26 -30.01
N ALA A 26 8.55 -23.59 -28.89
CA ALA A 26 7.26 -23.63 -28.24
C ALA A 26 6.20 -22.86 -29.06
N ARG A 27 5.01 -23.42 -29.21
CA ARG A 27 3.84 -22.68 -29.67
C ARG A 27 3.17 -22.01 -28.47
N ILE A 28 3.10 -20.68 -28.43
CA ILE A 28 2.56 -19.90 -27.33
C ILE A 28 1.33 -19.15 -27.80
N THR A 29 0.17 -19.43 -27.18
CA THR A 29 -1.08 -18.74 -27.44
C THR A 29 -1.55 -18.07 -26.14
N VAL A 30 -1.92 -16.80 -26.21
CA VAL A 30 -2.51 -16.03 -25.11
C VAL A 30 -3.95 -15.70 -25.47
N TYR A 31 -4.90 -16.12 -24.64
CA TYR A 31 -6.31 -15.77 -24.77
C TYR A 31 -6.66 -14.62 -23.82
N GLU A 32 -7.29 -13.60 -24.38
CA GLU A 32 -7.75 -12.42 -23.64
C GLU A 32 -9.18 -12.05 -24.08
N ARG A 33 -10.08 -11.92 -23.13
CA ARG A 33 -11.47 -11.55 -23.40
C ARG A 33 -11.63 -10.08 -23.80
N ASP A 34 -10.76 -9.20 -23.25
CA ASP A 34 -10.78 -7.77 -23.56
C ASP A 34 -10.01 -7.46 -24.85
N HIS A 35 -10.19 -6.25 -25.38
CA HIS A 35 -9.45 -5.76 -26.54
C HIS A 35 -8.09 -5.18 -26.15
N ASP A 36 -8.00 -4.58 -24.97
CA ASP A 36 -6.78 -3.96 -24.47
C ASP A 36 -5.90 -4.99 -23.75
N ILE A 37 -4.62 -5.04 -24.11
CA ILE A 37 -3.63 -5.96 -23.55
C ILE A 37 -2.40 -5.20 -23.03
N SER A 38 -1.64 -5.82 -22.16
CA SER A 38 -0.35 -5.25 -21.66
C SER A 38 -0.44 -3.80 -21.23
N TYR A 39 -1.57 -3.40 -20.66
CA TYR A 39 -1.82 -2.03 -20.24
C TYR A 39 -1.30 -1.74 -18.82
N SER A 40 -1.08 -0.46 -18.55
CA SER A 40 -0.74 0.06 -17.22
C SER A 40 -2.01 0.28 -16.39
N GLY A 41 -2.42 -0.72 -15.60
CA GLY A 41 -3.60 -0.61 -14.72
C GLY A 41 -3.48 0.52 -13.68
N CYS A 42 -2.27 0.75 -13.15
CA CYS A 42 -2.02 1.84 -12.19
C CYS A 42 -2.06 3.24 -12.83
N GLY A 43 -2.04 3.35 -14.15
CA GLY A 43 -2.20 4.61 -14.87
C GLY A 43 -3.65 5.03 -15.13
N LEU A 44 -4.61 4.11 -14.93
CA LEU A 44 -6.01 4.34 -15.26
C LEU A 44 -6.67 5.50 -14.48
N PRO A 45 -6.45 5.67 -13.17
CA PRO A 45 -6.95 6.83 -12.44
C PRO A 45 -6.45 8.15 -13.04
N TYR A 46 -5.17 8.23 -13.42
CA TYR A 46 -4.55 9.43 -13.99
C TYR A 46 -5.06 9.74 -15.40
N PHE A 47 -5.45 8.72 -16.17
CA PHE A 47 -6.14 8.92 -17.44
C PHE A 47 -7.59 9.38 -17.21
N ALA A 48 -8.33 8.76 -16.31
CA ALA A 48 -9.70 9.14 -15.97
C ALA A 48 -9.77 10.59 -15.46
N GLY A 49 -8.79 11.00 -14.66
CA GLY A 49 -8.62 12.37 -14.17
C GLY A 49 -8.08 13.34 -15.22
N GLY A 50 -7.49 12.88 -16.32
CA GLY A 50 -6.99 13.70 -17.42
C GLY A 50 -5.53 14.19 -17.26
N GLU A 51 -4.79 13.71 -16.27
CA GLU A 51 -3.34 13.92 -16.16
C GLU A 51 -2.62 13.19 -17.31
N VAL A 52 -2.93 11.91 -17.54
CA VAL A 52 -2.54 11.19 -18.76
C VAL A 52 -3.51 11.56 -19.89
N LYS A 53 -2.98 11.99 -21.04
CA LYS A 53 -3.78 12.60 -22.12
C LYS A 53 -4.42 11.56 -23.05
N SER A 54 -3.70 10.50 -23.38
CA SER A 54 -4.20 9.42 -24.25
C SER A 54 -4.14 8.08 -23.55
N ILE A 55 -5.17 7.27 -23.76
CA ILE A 55 -5.18 5.87 -23.29
C ILE A 55 -4.08 5.04 -23.98
N ASP A 56 -3.65 5.43 -25.17
CA ASP A 56 -2.58 4.75 -25.92
C ASP A 56 -1.24 4.81 -25.18
N GLU A 57 -1.02 5.84 -24.34
CA GLU A 57 0.15 5.93 -23.47
C GLU A 57 0.16 4.81 -22.42
N LEU A 58 -1.02 4.33 -22.03
CA LEU A 58 -1.20 3.24 -21.06
C LEU A 58 -1.27 1.86 -21.74
N THR A 59 -1.48 1.79 -23.06
CA THR A 59 -1.61 0.55 -23.84
C THR A 59 -0.54 0.46 -24.95
N PRO A 60 0.77 0.56 -24.62
CA PRO A 60 1.84 0.75 -25.62
C PRO A 60 2.11 -0.50 -26.48
N ARG A 61 1.45 -1.61 -26.22
CA ARG A 61 1.69 -2.89 -26.91
C ARG A 61 0.36 -3.54 -27.28
N ASN A 62 0.28 -4.04 -28.50
CA ASN A 62 -0.87 -4.77 -29.02
C ASN A 62 -0.49 -6.20 -29.44
N ALA A 63 -1.45 -6.98 -29.92
CA ALA A 63 -1.24 -8.37 -30.35
C ALA A 63 -0.18 -8.49 -31.48
N ALA A 64 -0.20 -7.58 -32.44
CA ALA A 64 0.79 -7.57 -33.53
C ALA A 64 2.22 -7.38 -32.99
N TRP A 65 2.41 -6.46 -32.03
CA TRP A 65 3.71 -6.26 -31.39
C TRP A 65 4.25 -7.53 -30.71
N PHE A 66 3.37 -8.32 -30.04
CA PHE A 66 3.78 -9.60 -29.44
C PHE A 66 4.09 -10.65 -30.49
N LYS A 67 3.35 -10.67 -31.59
CA LYS A 67 3.61 -11.57 -32.74
C LYS A 67 4.96 -11.26 -33.36
N ASP A 68 5.20 -10.01 -33.73
CA ASP A 68 6.41 -9.59 -34.42
C ASP A 68 7.67 -9.76 -33.57
N ARG A 69 7.58 -9.44 -32.28
CA ARG A 69 8.75 -9.44 -31.40
C ARG A 69 9.04 -10.79 -30.76
N TYR A 70 8.02 -11.57 -30.48
CA TYR A 70 8.13 -12.79 -29.69
C TYR A 70 7.50 -14.00 -30.36
N ASP A 71 6.94 -13.89 -31.53
CA ASP A 71 6.14 -14.94 -32.16
C ASP A 71 5.11 -15.57 -31.18
N VAL A 72 4.46 -14.74 -30.37
CA VAL A 72 3.37 -15.11 -29.47
C VAL A 72 2.04 -14.75 -30.12
N ASP A 73 1.14 -15.74 -30.24
CA ASP A 73 -0.20 -15.55 -30.76
C ASP A 73 -1.13 -15.03 -29.66
N VAL A 74 -1.38 -13.71 -29.64
CA VAL A 74 -2.29 -13.10 -28.68
C VAL A 74 -3.65 -12.88 -29.32
N ARG A 75 -4.68 -13.53 -28.78
CA ARG A 75 -6.06 -13.49 -29.28
C ARG A 75 -6.92 -12.69 -28.31
N THR A 76 -7.20 -11.47 -28.70
CA THR A 76 -8.13 -10.57 -28.00
C THR A 76 -9.57 -10.89 -28.39
N GLY A 77 -10.56 -10.54 -27.54
CA GLY A 77 -11.97 -10.89 -27.75
C GLY A 77 -12.24 -12.40 -27.64
N HIS A 78 -11.35 -13.16 -27.02
CA HIS A 78 -11.45 -14.60 -26.86
C HIS A 78 -11.47 -14.98 -25.38
N GLU A 79 -12.61 -15.40 -24.88
CA GLU A 79 -12.80 -15.78 -23.48
C GLU A 79 -12.61 -17.28 -23.28
N VAL A 80 -11.69 -17.67 -22.42
CA VAL A 80 -11.62 -19.07 -21.95
C VAL A 80 -12.74 -19.26 -20.92
N THR A 81 -13.67 -20.14 -21.21
CA THR A 81 -14.87 -20.38 -20.41
C THR A 81 -14.79 -21.65 -19.55
N ALA A 82 -13.94 -22.61 -19.96
CA ALA A 82 -13.70 -23.84 -19.21
C ALA A 82 -12.28 -24.36 -19.38
N VAL A 83 -11.84 -25.14 -18.42
CA VAL A 83 -10.58 -25.90 -18.42
C VAL A 83 -10.90 -27.33 -18.04
N ASP A 84 -10.51 -28.28 -18.85
CA ASP A 84 -10.46 -29.71 -18.54
C ASP A 84 -8.99 -30.12 -18.37
N ALA A 85 -8.59 -30.30 -17.12
CA ALA A 85 -7.22 -30.65 -16.79
C ALA A 85 -6.89 -32.12 -17.13
N ALA A 86 -7.88 -33.01 -17.18
CA ALA A 86 -7.68 -34.42 -17.49
C ALA A 86 -7.36 -34.63 -18.97
N THR A 87 -8.07 -33.96 -19.87
CA THR A 87 -7.82 -33.98 -21.33
C THR A 87 -6.84 -32.91 -21.78
N ARG A 88 -6.44 -32.00 -20.91
CA ARG A 88 -5.59 -30.83 -21.22
C ARG A 88 -6.18 -29.97 -22.32
N THR A 89 -7.44 -29.61 -22.18
CA THR A 89 -8.16 -28.75 -23.11
C THR A 89 -8.70 -27.51 -22.45
N VAL A 90 -8.77 -26.42 -23.18
CA VAL A 90 -9.50 -25.20 -22.83
C VAL A 90 -10.64 -24.99 -23.82
N THR A 91 -11.80 -24.61 -23.31
CA THR A 91 -12.91 -24.16 -24.13
C THR A 91 -12.83 -22.65 -24.29
N VAL A 92 -12.80 -22.18 -25.54
CA VAL A 92 -12.64 -20.76 -25.86
C VAL A 92 -13.87 -20.28 -26.62
N ARG A 93 -14.43 -19.16 -26.21
CA ARG A 93 -15.52 -18.45 -26.89
C ARG A 93 -14.94 -17.23 -27.60
N ASP A 94 -15.13 -17.14 -28.88
CA ASP A 94 -14.90 -15.93 -29.68
C ASP A 94 -16.08 -14.98 -29.44
N LEU A 95 -15.83 -13.84 -28.84
CA LEU A 95 -16.88 -12.88 -28.45
C LEU A 95 -17.41 -12.05 -29.62
N ALA A 96 -16.70 -12.03 -30.75
CA ALA A 96 -17.17 -11.35 -31.96
C ALA A 96 -18.15 -12.21 -32.77
N THR A 97 -17.91 -13.52 -32.84
CA THR A 97 -18.71 -14.46 -33.62
C THR A 97 -19.64 -15.30 -32.76
N GLU A 98 -19.54 -15.21 -31.45
CA GLU A 98 -20.25 -16.05 -30.46
C GLU A 98 -19.99 -17.56 -30.63
N THR A 99 -18.97 -17.95 -31.40
CA THR A 99 -18.60 -19.36 -31.64
C THR A 99 -17.70 -19.86 -30.51
N THR A 100 -17.82 -21.15 -30.21
CA THR A 100 -17.01 -21.84 -29.23
C THR A 100 -16.18 -22.92 -29.87
N PHE A 101 -14.91 -23.05 -29.46
CA PHE A 101 -14.01 -24.11 -29.93
C PHE A 101 -13.14 -24.61 -28.76
N GLU A 102 -12.56 -25.79 -28.93
CA GLU A 102 -11.59 -26.33 -28.00
C GLU A 102 -10.17 -26.11 -28.50
N ASP A 103 -9.25 -25.83 -27.57
CA ASP A 103 -7.82 -25.81 -27.82
C ASP A 103 -7.08 -26.64 -26.79
N THR A 104 -6.03 -27.34 -27.19
CA THR A 104 -5.24 -28.23 -26.32
C THR A 104 -4.00 -27.50 -25.81
N TYR A 105 -3.43 -27.96 -24.68
CA TYR A 105 -2.17 -27.46 -24.12
C TYR A 105 -1.28 -28.58 -23.60
N ASP A 106 0.03 -28.37 -23.65
CA ASP A 106 0.99 -29.11 -22.83
C ASP A 106 1.13 -28.49 -21.46
N GLU A 107 1.13 -27.14 -21.39
CA GLU A 107 1.20 -26.33 -20.16
C GLU A 107 0.18 -25.18 -20.23
N LEU A 108 -0.56 -24.95 -19.15
CA LEU A 108 -1.57 -23.91 -19.00
C LEU A 108 -1.16 -22.92 -17.91
N ILE A 109 -1.21 -21.62 -18.22
CA ILE A 109 -0.97 -20.55 -17.25
C ILE A 109 -2.27 -19.78 -17.02
N LEU A 110 -2.79 -19.82 -15.80
CA LEU A 110 -3.90 -18.98 -15.34
C LEU A 110 -3.34 -17.64 -14.86
N ALA A 111 -3.57 -16.59 -15.64
CA ALA A 111 -3.17 -15.19 -15.33
C ALA A 111 -4.41 -14.28 -15.36
N THR A 112 -5.55 -14.79 -14.90
CA THR A 112 -6.88 -14.18 -14.97
C THR A 112 -7.06 -12.95 -14.07
N GLY A 113 -6.08 -12.67 -13.20
CA GLY A 113 -6.04 -11.48 -12.36
C GLY A 113 -7.21 -11.38 -11.36
N VAL A 114 -7.69 -10.15 -11.18
CA VAL A 114 -8.72 -9.82 -10.21
C VAL A 114 -9.88 -9.06 -10.86
N ARG A 115 -11.03 -9.03 -10.18
CA ARG A 115 -12.17 -8.14 -10.47
C ARG A 115 -12.39 -7.18 -9.31
N SER A 116 -12.95 -6.02 -9.61
CA SER A 116 -13.42 -5.08 -8.59
C SER A 116 -14.53 -5.71 -7.76
N VAL A 117 -14.51 -5.43 -6.46
CA VAL A 117 -15.63 -5.76 -5.57
C VAL A 117 -16.70 -4.70 -5.76
N VAL A 118 -17.88 -5.13 -6.16
CA VAL A 118 -19.09 -4.29 -6.19
C VAL A 118 -20.02 -4.83 -5.10
N PRO A 119 -20.25 -4.05 -4.02
CA PRO A 119 -21.18 -4.47 -2.98
C PRO A 119 -22.60 -4.57 -3.56
N PRO A 120 -23.45 -5.50 -3.08
CA PRO A 120 -24.82 -5.65 -3.54
C PRO A 120 -25.72 -4.55 -2.94
N LEU A 121 -25.49 -3.30 -3.36
CA LEU A 121 -26.22 -2.12 -2.89
C LEU A 121 -27.32 -1.75 -3.86
N PRO A 122 -28.48 -1.29 -3.37
CA PRO A 122 -29.53 -0.71 -4.22
C PRO A 122 -28.94 0.43 -5.07
N GLY A 123 -29.20 0.42 -6.38
CA GLY A 123 -28.78 1.47 -7.31
C GLY A 123 -27.32 1.43 -7.76
N VAL A 124 -26.56 0.39 -7.41
CA VAL A 124 -25.13 0.29 -7.79
C VAL A 124 -24.93 0.15 -9.31
N ASP A 125 -25.96 -0.26 -10.03
CA ASP A 125 -25.94 -0.41 -11.50
C ASP A 125 -26.46 0.84 -12.25
N LEU A 126 -26.75 1.93 -11.55
CA LEU A 126 -27.23 3.17 -12.16
C LEU A 126 -26.16 3.83 -13.04
N PRO A 127 -26.55 4.49 -14.15
CA PRO A 127 -25.62 5.27 -14.96
C PRO A 127 -24.91 6.36 -14.15
N GLY A 128 -23.59 6.39 -14.22
CA GLY A 128 -22.74 7.27 -13.42
C GLY A 128 -22.09 6.59 -12.22
N VAL A 129 -22.32 5.29 -12.02
CA VAL A 129 -21.61 4.46 -11.04
C VAL A 129 -20.57 3.62 -11.79
N PHE A 130 -19.30 3.69 -11.36
CA PHE A 130 -18.20 3.03 -12.02
C PHE A 130 -17.27 2.34 -11.03
N THR A 131 -16.55 1.34 -11.53
CA THR A 131 -15.30 0.82 -10.94
C THR A 131 -14.10 1.24 -11.78
N VAL A 132 -12.89 1.08 -11.28
CA VAL A 132 -11.64 1.38 -12.02
C VAL A 132 -10.79 0.13 -12.11
N ARG A 133 -10.90 -0.61 -13.22
CA ARG A 133 -10.16 -1.87 -13.39
C ARG A 133 -9.55 -2.04 -14.78
N SER A 134 -10.23 -1.57 -15.82
CA SER A 134 -9.85 -1.76 -17.22
C SER A 134 -9.72 -0.43 -17.97
N PRO A 135 -9.05 -0.38 -19.12
CA PRO A 135 -9.04 0.82 -19.96
C PRO A 135 -10.45 1.26 -20.38
N SER A 136 -11.38 0.33 -20.56
CA SER A 136 -12.79 0.65 -20.86
C SER A 136 -13.47 1.39 -19.72
N ASP A 137 -13.23 0.99 -18.46
CA ASP A 137 -13.76 1.71 -17.30
C ASP A 137 -13.22 3.14 -17.24
N ALA A 138 -11.92 3.30 -17.44
CA ALA A 138 -11.30 4.61 -17.40
C ALA A 138 -11.77 5.54 -18.53
N ARG A 139 -12.01 4.99 -19.75
CA ARG A 139 -12.65 5.74 -20.87
C ARG A 139 -14.07 6.17 -20.49
N ALA A 140 -14.87 5.25 -19.93
CA ALA A 140 -16.25 5.54 -19.53
C ALA A 140 -16.33 6.62 -18.45
N ILE A 141 -15.46 6.57 -17.44
CA ILE A 141 -15.36 7.61 -16.40
C ILE A 141 -15.00 8.96 -17.01
N ARG A 142 -13.96 8.99 -17.84
CA ARG A 142 -13.51 10.22 -18.48
C ARG A 142 -14.60 10.83 -19.35
N ASP A 143 -15.25 10.04 -20.21
CA ASP A 143 -16.33 10.48 -21.05
C ASP A 143 -17.53 11.00 -20.22
N TRP A 144 -17.84 10.33 -19.10
CA TRP A 144 -18.88 10.78 -18.20
C TRP A 144 -18.56 12.15 -17.59
N VAL A 145 -17.34 12.33 -17.09
CA VAL A 145 -16.88 13.59 -16.50
C VAL A 145 -16.91 14.73 -17.55
N GLU A 146 -16.47 14.45 -18.77
CA GLU A 146 -16.38 15.47 -19.85
C GLU A 146 -17.74 15.85 -20.44
N THR A 147 -18.67 14.88 -20.50
CA THR A 147 -19.96 15.11 -21.20
C THR A 147 -21.12 15.48 -20.27
N ARG A 148 -21.06 15.14 -18.97
CA ARG A 148 -22.17 15.28 -18.02
C ARG A 148 -22.03 16.45 -17.04
N GLN A 149 -21.02 17.32 -17.19
CA GLN A 149 -20.77 18.46 -16.30
C GLN A 149 -20.77 18.06 -14.82
N VAL A 150 -20.03 16.98 -14.48
CA VAL A 150 -19.89 16.47 -13.12
C VAL A 150 -19.34 17.57 -12.21
N ARG A 151 -20.02 17.87 -11.12
CA ARG A 151 -19.61 18.84 -10.09
C ARG A 151 -19.30 18.18 -8.76
N ARG A 152 -19.95 17.07 -8.46
CA ARG A 152 -19.83 16.35 -7.20
C ARG A 152 -19.61 14.87 -7.46
N ALA A 153 -18.61 14.30 -6.82
CA ALA A 153 -18.34 12.88 -6.90
C ALA A 153 -18.29 12.26 -5.50
N VAL A 154 -18.79 11.03 -5.39
CA VAL A 154 -18.58 10.19 -4.22
C VAL A 154 -17.65 9.07 -4.59
N VAL A 155 -16.55 8.94 -3.85
CA VAL A 155 -15.62 7.81 -3.96
C VAL A 155 -15.83 6.91 -2.75
N VAL A 156 -16.06 5.62 -2.99
CA VAL A 156 -16.34 4.63 -1.96
C VAL A 156 -15.13 3.71 -1.79
N GLY A 157 -14.48 3.82 -0.63
CA GLY A 157 -13.25 3.12 -0.28
C GLY A 157 -11.99 3.98 -0.41
N ALA A 158 -11.22 4.10 0.67
CA ALA A 158 -10.02 4.93 0.78
C ALA A 158 -8.71 4.10 0.69
N GLY A 159 -8.70 3.05 -0.14
CA GLY A 159 -7.48 2.35 -0.59
C GLY A 159 -6.77 3.11 -1.71
N TYR A 160 -5.70 2.51 -2.29
CA TYR A 160 -4.89 3.15 -3.36
C TYR A 160 -5.71 3.73 -4.50
N ILE A 161 -6.60 2.93 -5.11
CA ILE A 161 -7.42 3.36 -6.26
C ILE A 161 -8.37 4.49 -5.85
N GLY A 162 -9.00 4.37 -4.68
CA GLY A 162 -9.90 5.42 -4.19
C GLY A 162 -9.20 6.74 -3.93
N LEU A 163 -8.00 6.71 -3.36
CA LEU A 163 -7.19 7.92 -3.12
C LEU A 163 -6.71 8.57 -4.42
N GLU A 164 -6.22 7.77 -5.38
CA GLU A 164 -5.82 8.27 -6.69
C GLU A 164 -7.01 8.88 -7.45
N MET A 165 -8.18 8.25 -7.43
CA MET A 165 -9.39 8.81 -8.04
C MET A 165 -9.86 10.08 -7.32
N THR A 166 -9.81 10.11 -5.99
CA THR A 166 -10.14 11.30 -5.18
C THR A 166 -9.27 12.48 -5.57
N GLU A 167 -7.95 12.30 -5.62
CA GLU A 167 -7.00 13.34 -6.04
C GLU A 167 -7.29 13.80 -7.46
N GLN A 168 -7.40 12.87 -8.40
CA GLN A 168 -7.59 13.17 -9.81
C GLN A 168 -8.91 13.90 -10.10
N LEU A 169 -9.98 13.58 -9.40
CA LEU A 169 -11.26 14.29 -9.54
C LEU A 169 -11.21 15.68 -8.87
N ALA A 170 -10.60 15.79 -7.70
CA ALA A 170 -10.44 17.06 -6.99
C ALA A 170 -9.56 18.05 -7.79
N GLU A 171 -8.47 17.59 -8.42
CA GLU A 171 -7.62 18.41 -9.30
C GLU A 171 -8.37 18.94 -10.55
N ARG A 172 -9.47 18.29 -10.94
CA ARG A 172 -10.39 18.82 -11.98
C ARG A 172 -11.41 19.83 -11.45
N GLY A 173 -11.37 20.17 -10.16
CA GLY A 173 -12.31 21.10 -9.54
C GLY A 173 -13.67 20.46 -9.21
N ILE A 174 -13.74 19.12 -9.13
CA ILE A 174 -14.93 18.38 -8.70
C ILE A 174 -14.91 18.30 -7.17
N GLU A 175 -16.02 18.61 -6.52
CA GLU A 175 -16.20 18.41 -5.07
C GLU A 175 -16.26 16.91 -4.77
N VAL A 176 -15.31 16.40 -3.98
CA VAL A 176 -15.22 14.97 -3.70
C VAL A 176 -15.58 14.66 -2.25
N THR A 177 -16.54 13.76 -2.06
CA THR A 177 -16.76 13.05 -0.80
C THR A 177 -16.12 11.68 -0.88
N LEU A 178 -15.19 11.38 0.03
CA LEU A 178 -14.54 10.06 0.16
C LEU A 178 -15.14 9.34 1.38
N VAL A 179 -15.76 8.17 1.14
CA VAL A 179 -16.42 7.35 2.17
C VAL A 179 -15.60 6.11 2.43
N GLU A 180 -15.16 5.91 3.69
CA GLU A 180 -14.41 4.73 4.14
C GLU A 180 -15.11 4.09 5.34
N ALA A 181 -15.26 2.77 5.30
CA ALA A 181 -15.90 1.99 6.35
C ALA A 181 -15.06 1.85 7.62
N LEU A 182 -13.75 2.00 7.49
CA LEU A 182 -12.80 1.93 8.59
C LEU A 182 -12.48 3.31 9.16
N GLU A 183 -11.79 3.34 10.28
CA GLU A 183 -11.50 4.56 11.03
C GLU A 183 -10.49 5.50 10.34
N HIS A 184 -9.74 4.99 9.36
CA HIS A 184 -8.72 5.75 8.63
C HIS A 184 -8.67 5.37 7.15
N ALA A 185 -8.25 6.32 6.31
CA ALA A 185 -7.79 6.04 4.96
C ALA A 185 -6.53 5.15 4.98
N MET A 186 -6.21 4.46 3.88
CA MET A 186 -5.06 3.55 3.82
C MET A 186 -5.06 2.47 4.91
N PRO A 187 -6.11 1.65 5.04
CA PRO A 187 -6.30 0.74 6.19
C PRO A 187 -5.25 -0.38 6.30
N ARG A 188 -4.31 -0.46 5.37
CA ARG A 188 -3.17 -1.38 5.44
C ARG A 188 -1.93 -0.78 6.08
N MET A 189 -1.96 0.50 6.43
CA MET A 189 -0.92 1.16 7.21
C MET A 189 -1.29 1.17 8.70
N ASP A 190 -0.33 1.46 9.55
CA ASP A 190 -0.61 1.71 10.96
C ASP A 190 -1.46 2.99 11.13
N ALA A 191 -2.40 2.98 12.07
CA ALA A 191 -3.38 4.05 12.26
C ALA A 191 -2.75 5.44 12.45
N ASP A 192 -1.65 5.51 13.20
CA ASP A 192 -0.90 6.75 13.46
C ASP A 192 -0.23 7.33 12.19
N MET A 193 0.04 6.48 11.19
CA MET A 193 0.53 6.90 9.88
C MET A 193 -0.64 7.29 8.97
N SER A 194 -1.71 6.49 8.94
CA SER A 194 -2.93 6.74 8.17
C SER A 194 -3.61 8.07 8.53
N ALA A 195 -3.64 8.44 9.80
CA ALA A 195 -4.18 9.71 10.27
C ALA A 195 -3.53 10.94 9.60
N ARG A 196 -2.29 10.82 9.10
CA ARG A 196 -1.62 11.90 8.35
C ARG A 196 -2.14 12.00 6.93
N VAL A 197 -2.57 10.89 6.34
CA VAL A 197 -3.27 10.85 5.06
C VAL A 197 -4.63 11.49 5.21
N ASP A 198 -5.38 11.18 6.27
CA ASP A 198 -6.66 11.79 6.58
C ASP A 198 -6.56 13.31 6.71
N ALA A 199 -5.52 13.79 7.40
CA ALA A 199 -5.24 15.22 7.54
C ALA A 199 -4.91 15.90 6.20
N GLU A 200 -4.19 15.22 5.30
CA GLU A 200 -3.89 15.73 3.98
C GLU A 200 -5.13 15.81 3.09
N LEU A 201 -5.99 14.79 3.11
CA LEU A 201 -7.27 14.79 2.39
C LEU A 201 -8.15 15.98 2.82
N ARG A 202 -8.32 16.19 4.12
CA ARG A 202 -9.10 17.33 4.65
C ARG A 202 -8.48 18.67 4.30
N ARG A 203 -7.13 18.77 4.25
CA ARG A 203 -6.42 20.01 3.86
C ARG A 203 -6.66 20.38 2.40
N ASN A 204 -6.95 19.38 1.56
CA ASN A 204 -7.27 19.56 0.15
C ASN A 204 -8.79 19.54 -0.12
N ASP A 205 -9.58 19.96 0.88
CA ASP A 205 -11.03 20.15 0.80
C ASP A 205 -11.84 18.89 0.43
N VAL A 206 -11.27 17.68 0.67
CA VAL A 206 -12.00 16.42 0.52
C VAL A 206 -12.94 16.25 1.71
N ASP A 207 -14.22 16.05 1.44
CA ASP A 207 -15.21 15.66 2.46
C ASP A 207 -15.00 14.20 2.85
N LEU A 208 -14.11 13.98 3.83
CA LEU A 208 -13.71 12.65 4.29
C LEU A 208 -14.64 12.10 5.35
N ARG A 209 -15.33 11.01 5.03
CA ARG A 209 -16.28 10.28 5.90
C ARG A 209 -15.67 8.94 6.28
N LEU A 210 -15.08 8.87 7.46
CA LEU A 210 -14.51 7.67 8.07
C LEU A 210 -15.54 6.97 8.96
N ALA A 211 -15.34 5.69 9.27
CA ALA A 211 -16.28 4.84 9.99
C ALA A 211 -17.72 4.96 9.40
N ALA A 212 -17.81 5.07 8.06
CA ALA A 212 -19.03 5.33 7.33
C ALA A 212 -19.22 4.35 6.18
N ARG A 213 -20.45 3.90 5.95
CA ARG A 213 -20.79 2.97 4.87
C ARG A 213 -21.84 3.54 3.95
N VAL A 214 -21.70 3.21 2.67
CA VAL A 214 -22.75 3.44 1.68
C VAL A 214 -23.83 2.39 1.87
N ALA A 215 -25.07 2.84 2.03
CA ALA A 215 -26.25 1.99 2.17
C ALA A 215 -27.00 1.81 0.83
N ALA A 216 -27.01 2.83 -0.03
CA ALA A 216 -27.65 2.80 -1.33
C ALA A 216 -27.09 3.90 -2.24
N VAL A 217 -27.24 3.73 -3.54
CA VAL A 217 -27.05 4.77 -4.55
C VAL A 217 -28.44 5.20 -5.04
N GLU A 218 -28.69 6.48 -5.12
CA GLU A 218 -29.93 7.06 -5.59
C GLU A 218 -29.76 7.71 -6.97
N GLY A 219 -30.80 7.60 -7.77
CA GLY A 219 -30.83 8.17 -9.11
C GLY A 219 -32.05 7.73 -9.89
N ASP A 220 -32.03 7.96 -11.18
CA ASP A 220 -33.03 7.50 -12.15
C ASP A 220 -32.33 6.69 -13.27
N ASP A 221 -33.11 6.22 -14.24
CA ASP A 221 -32.60 5.41 -15.36
C ASP A 221 -31.54 6.13 -16.23
N THR A 222 -31.31 7.42 -16.00
CA THR A 222 -30.42 8.26 -16.81
C THR A 222 -29.15 8.64 -16.07
N ARG A 223 -29.18 8.71 -14.73
CA ARG A 223 -28.03 9.15 -13.92
C ARG A 223 -28.19 8.90 -12.43
N VAL A 224 -27.05 8.78 -11.75
CA VAL A 224 -26.94 8.89 -10.30
C VAL A 224 -27.22 10.35 -9.86
N THR A 225 -27.87 10.53 -8.71
CA THR A 225 -28.13 11.84 -8.09
C THR A 225 -27.61 11.96 -6.67
N GLY A 226 -27.26 10.84 -6.03
CA GLY A 226 -26.69 10.85 -4.70
C GLY A 226 -26.41 9.46 -4.15
N VAL A 227 -25.82 9.45 -2.96
CA VAL A 227 -25.47 8.24 -2.22
C VAL A 227 -25.97 8.37 -0.79
N ARG A 228 -26.64 7.34 -0.27
CA ARG A 228 -26.98 7.26 1.15
C ARG A 228 -25.80 6.74 1.96
N VAL A 229 -25.37 7.53 2.92
CA VAL A 229 -24.23 7.22 3.79
C VAL A 229 -24.72 7.15 5.24
N GLY A 230 -24.37 6.06 5.92
CA GLY A 230 -24.68 5.85 7.34
C GLY A 230 -23.43 5.49 8.13
N SER A 231 -23.57 5.35 9.45
CA SER A 231 -22.50 4.82 10.31
C SER A 231 -22.12 3.40 9.88
N ALA A 232 -20.84 3.04 10.00
CA ALA A 232 -20.39 1.67 9.77
C ALA A 232 -20.89 0.69 10.84
N ASP A 233 -21.19 1.19 12.04
CA ASP A 233 -21.54 0.39 13.22
C ASP A 233 -23.06 0.19 13.39
N ASP A 234 -23.88 1.19 13.06
CA ASP A 234 -25.31 1.17 13.41
C ASP A 234 -26.18 0.26 12.54
N GLY A 235 -25.74 -0.13 11.36
CA GLY A 235 -26.43 -1.07 10.47
C GLY A 235 -27.88 -0.68 10.08
N ASP A 236 -28.38 0.48 10.55
CA ASP A 236 -29.73 0.96 10.26
C ASP A 236 -29.75 1.82 8.97
N PRO A 237 -30.26 1.29 7.86
CA PRO A 237 -30.37 2.06 6.62
C PRO A 237 -31.25 3.30 6.74
N ALA A 238 -32.15 3.34 7.75
CA ALA A 238 -33.05 4.48 7.95
C ALA A 238 -32.35 5.70 8.54
N ALA A 239 -31.22 5.52 9.21
CA ALA A 239 -30.39 6.60 9.75
C ALA A 239 -29.43 7.20 8.68
N ALA A 240 -29.37 6.62 7.48
CA ALA A 240 -28.49 7.08 6.41
C ALA A 240 -28.97 8.41 5.81
N TYR A 241 -28.06 9.36 5.72
CA TYR A 241 -28.29 10.67 5.08
C TYR A 241 -27.83 10.68 3.62
N LEU A 242 -28.44 11.55 2.82
CA LEU A 242 -28.13 11.67 1.41
C LEU A 242 -26.93 12.60 1.18
N VAL A 243 -25.93 12.11 0.47
CA VAL A 243 -24.81 12.87 -0.08
C VAL A 243 -25.06 13.04 -1.59
N PRO A 244 -25.27 14.25 -2.10
CA PRO A 244 -25.51 14.47 -3.52
C PRO A 244 -24.27 14.11 -4.37
N ALA A 245 -24.49 13.43 -5.50
CA ALA A 245 -23.42 13.02 -6.41
C ALA A 245 -23.89 12.98 -7.87
N ASP A 246 -23.02 13.40 -8.78
CA ASP A 246 -23.18 13.29 -10.23
C ASP A 246 -22.35 12.13 -10.80
N LEU A 247 -21.43 11.59 -9.98
CA LEU A 247 -20.53 10.48 -10.26
C LEU A 247 -20.26 9.69 -9.00
N VAL A 248 -20.25 8.37 -9.10
CA VAL A 248 -19.85 7.46 -8.00
C VAL A 248 -18.74 6.53 -8.48
N ILE A 249 -17.65 6.46 -7.73
CA ILE A 249 -16.55 5.51 -7.96
C ILE A 249 -16.53 4.48 -6.84
N VAL A 250 -16.71 3.21 -7.17
CA VAL A 250 -16.66 2.10 -6.21
C VAL A 250 -15.27 1.49 -6.21
N ALA A 251 -14.51 1.68 -5.14
CA ALA A 251 -13.11 1.28 -4.98
C ALA A 251 -12.86 0.51 -3.67
N VAL A 252 -13.80 -0.35 -3.26
CA VAL A 252 -13.78 -1.10 -1.98
C VAL A 252 -12.92 -2.37 -2.01
N GLY A 253 -12.07 -2.50 -3.00
CA GLY A 253 -11.11 -3.60 -3.13
C GLY A 253 -11.36 -4.49 -4.33
N VAL A 254 -10.59 -5.59 -4.38
CA VAL A 254 -10.59 -6.54 -5.49
C VAL A 254 -10.68 -7.98 -4.97
N ARG A 255 -11.10 -8.91 -5.84
CA ARG A 255 -11.09 -10.35 -5.56
C ARG A 255 -10.50 -11.13 -6.74
N PRO A 256 -9.77 -12.23 -6.49
CA PRO A 256 -9.24 -13.08 -7.55
C PRO A 256 -10.36 -13.68 -8.44
N ASN A 257 -10.07 -13.85 -9.73
CA ASN A 257 -10.95 -14.53 -10.68
C ASN A 257 -10.68 -16.04 -10.62
N LEU A 258 -11.42 -16.76 -9.80
CA LEU A 258 -11.15 -18.16 -9.45
C LEU A 258 -11.92 -19.17 -10.28
N GLU A 259 -12.86 -18.75 -11.11
CA GLU A 259 -13.85 -19.60 -11.78
C GLU A 259 -13.20 -20.72 -12.63
N LEU A 260 -12.15 -20.37 -13.39
CA LEU A 260 -11.43 -21.35 -14.21
C LEU A 260 -10.59 -22.31 -13.36
N ALA A 261 -9.95 -21.80 -12.31
CA ALA A 261 -9.16 -22.62 -11.39
C ALA A 261 -10.03 -23.63 -10.65
N GLN A 262 -11.20 -23.22 -10.16
CA GLN A 262 -12.16 -24.08 -9.50
C GLN A 262 -12.68 -25.18 -10.42
N ARG A 263 -12.99 -24.85 -11.69
CA ARG A 263 -13.40 -25.84 -12.70
C ARG A 263 -12.29 -26.82 -13.05
N ALA A 264 -11.03 -26.37 -13.04
CA ALA A 264 -9.86 -27.21 -13.24
C ALA A 264 -9.49 -28.08 -12.02
N GLY A 265 -10.19 -27.91 -10.89
CA GLY A 265 -9.91 -28.63 -9.64
C GLY A 265 -8.70 -28.11 -8.86
N VAL A 266 -8.24 -26.89 -9.17
CA VAL A 266 -7.08 -26.26 -8.53
C VAL A 266 -7.45 -25.77 -7.12
N SER A 267 -6.60 -26.04 -6.14
CA SER A 267 -6.80 -25.63 -4.76
C SER A 267 -6.67 -24.12 -4.55
N ILE A 268 -7.59 -23.60 -3.73
CA ILE A 268 -7.55 -22.21 -3.26
C ILE A 268 -6.85 -22.18 -1.90
N GLY A 269 -5.88 -21.29 -1.75
CA GLY A 269 -5.09 -21.17 -0.54
C GLY A 269 -5.76 -20.35 0.56
N PRO A 270 -5.14 -20.25 1.75
CA PRO A 270 -5.71 -19.55 2.91
C PRO A 270 -5.90 -18.06 2.69
N THR A 271 -5.23 -17.47 1.68
CA THR A 271 -5.39 -16.07 1.32
C THR A 271 -6.64 -15.79 0.47
N GLY A 272 -7.36 -16.83 0.05
CA GLY A 272 -8.48 -16.72 -0.88
C GLY A 272 -8.05 -16.61 -2.36
N ALA A 273 -6.76 -16.72 -2.67
CA ALA A 273 -6.20 -16.79 -4.02
C ALA A 273 -5.74 -18.22 -4.36
N ILE A 274 -5.40 -18.49 -5.62
CA ILE A 274 -4.92 -19.82 -6.04
C ILE A 274 -3.64 -20.17 -5.28
N ALA A 275 -3.61 -21.37 -4.69
CA ALA A 275 -2.42 -21.92 -4.03
C ALA A 275 -1.37 -22.30 -5.08
N VAL A 276 -0.14 -21.81 -4.90
CA VAL A 276 0.98 -22.11 -5.80
C VAL A 276 2.27 -22.31 -5.02
N ASP A 277 3.20 -23.05 -5.63
CA ASP A 277 4.58 -23.12 -5.14
C ASP A 277 5.39 -21.87 -5.54
N ARG A 278 6.69 -21.87 -5.19
CA ARG A 278 7.59 -20.74 -5.50
C ARG A 278 7.86 -20.54 -7.01
N GLN A 279 7.47 -21.48 -7.85
CA GLN A 279 7.59 -21.39 -9.31
C GLN A 279 6.26 -21.03 -9.99
N GLY A 280 5.16 -20.99 -9.23
CA GLY A 280 3.82 -20.73 -9.75
C GLY A 280 3.07 -22.00 -10.15
N ARG A 281 3.56 -23.21 -9.78
CA ARG A 281 2.84 -24.47 -10.03
C ARG A 281 1.68 -24.59 -9.06
N THR A 282 0.55 -25.06 -9.56
CA THR A 282 -0.59 -25.49 -8.75
C THR A 282 -0.45 -26.97 -8.35
N ASP A 283 -1.38 -27.47 -7.58
CA ASP A 283 -1.50 -28.88 -7.25
C ASP A 283 -2.04 -29.76 -8.40
N VAL A 284 -2.52 -29.12 -9.48
CA VAL A 284 -2.96 -29.82 -10.70
C VAL A 284 -1.81 -29.84 -11.72
N PRO A 285 -1.37 -31.04 -12.14
CA PRO A 285 -0.28 -31.16 -13.12
C PRO A 285 -0.52 -30.36 -14.40
N HIS A 286 0.52 -29.69 -14.90
CA HIS A 286 0.48 -28.88 -16.13
C HIS A 286 -0.39 -27.63 -16.05
N VAL A 287 -0.85 -27.24 -14.84
CA VAL A 287 -1.59 -26.01 -14.58
C VAL A 287 -0.81 -25.11 -13.64
N TRP A 288 -0.57 -23.89 -14.05
CA TRP A 288 0.17 -22.86 -13.35
C TRP A 288 -0.74 -21.67 -13.08
N ALA A 289 -0.47 -20.91 -12.02
CA ALA A 289 -1.18 -19.66 -11.76
C ALA A 289 -0.23 -18.55 -11.34
N VAL A 290 -0.41 -17.36 -11.90
CA VAL A 290 0.50 -16.23 -11.70
C VAL A 290 -0.23 -14.88 -11.64
N GLY A 291 0.38 -13.93 -10.97
CA GLY A 291 -0.17 -12.57 -10.81
C GLY A 291 -1.26 -12.51 -9.75
N ASP A 292 -2.14 -11.54 -9.91
CA ASP A 292 -3.12 -11.19 -8.88
C ASP A 292 -4.15 -12.29 -8.56
N VAL A 293 -4.27 -13.32 -9.41
CA VAL A 293 -5.13 -14.48 -9.17
C VAL A 293 -4.51 -15.48 -8.20
N ALA A 294 -3.18 -15.47 -8.04
CA ALA A 294 -2.42 -16.43 -7.24
C ALA A 294 -1.87 -15.81 -5.97
N GLN A 295 -1.71 -16.63 -4.94
CA GLN A 295 -1.01 -16.23 -3.72
C GLN A 295 0.50 -16.18 -3.93
N SER A 296 1.18 -15.47 -3.05
CA SER A 296 2.63 -15.43 -2.90
C SER A 296 3.00 -15.79 -1.46
N PHE A 297 4.20 -15.41 -1.01
CA PHE A 297 4.71 -15.65 0.34
C PHE A 297 5.22 -14.34 0.93
N ASN A 298 4.94 -14.10 2.21
CA ASN A 298 5.57 -13.00 2.94
C ASN A 298 7.07 -13.31 3.11
N LEU A 299 7.93 -12.38 2.72
CA LEU A 299 9.38 -12.60 2.76
C LEU A 299 9.93 -12.72 4.20
N ILE A 300 9.27 -12.11 5.16
CA ILE A 300 9.72 -12.06 6.57
C ILE A 300 9.25 -13.28 7.33
N THR A 301 7.96 -13.62 7.22
CA THR A 301 7.34 -14.72 7.99
C THR A 301 7.37 -16.06 7.26
N GLY A 302 7.52 -16.06 5.94
CA GLY A 302 7.40 -17.25 5.09
C GLY A 302 5.95 -17.68 4.81
N GLU A 303 4.97 -17.09 5.48
CA GLU A 303 3.57 -17.45 5.37
C GLU A 303 2.96 -17.06 4.02
N PRO A 304 1.89 -17.73 3.57
CA PRO A 304 1.14 -17.31 2.40
C PRO A 304 0.67 -15.87 2.50
N ALA A 305 0.84 -15.12 1.41
CA ALA A 305 0.45 -13.72 1.34
C ALA A 305 -0.20 -13.41 -0.02
N TRP A 306 -1.18 -12.52 -0.01
CA TRP A 306 -1.81 -12.04 -1.23
C TRP A 306 -1.79 -10.50 -1.28
N VAL A 307 -0.95 -9.99 -2.17
CA VAL A 307 -0.79 -8.55 -2.40
C VAL A 307 -0.84 -8.32 -3.91
N PRO A 308 -2.00 -7.97 -4.47
CA PRO A 308 -2.19 -7.81 -5.91
C PRO A 308 -1.54 -6.50 -6.39
N LEU A 309 -0.28 -6.60 -6.80
CA LEU A 309 0.54 -5.50 -7.32
C LEU A 309 1.17 -5.89 -8.66
N GLY A 310 1.19 -4.95 -9.60
CA GLY A 310 1.78 -5.16 -10.91
C GLY A 310 3.25 -5.60 -10.89
N SER A 311 4.04 -5.12 -9.93
CA SER A 311 5.42 -5.55 -9.72
C SER A 311 5.54 -7.02 -9.33
N THR A 312 4.66 -7.50 -8.44
CA THR A 312 4.56 -8.91 -8.05
C THR A 312 4.09 -9.76 -9.23
N ALA A 313 3.05 -9.34 -9.91
CA ALA A 313 2.49 -10.04 -11.07
C ALA A 313 3.54 -10.25 -12.18
N ASN A 314 4.32 -9.23 -12.51
CA ASN A 314 5.40 -9.34 -13.49
C ASN A 314 6.50 -10.33 -13.08
N LYS A 315 6.90 -10.33 -11.80
CA LYS A 315 7.90 -11.28 -11.27
C LYS A 315 7.37 -12.71 -11.34
N MET A 316 6.15 -12.96 -10.88
CA MET A 316 5.53 -14.29 -10.90
C MET A 316 5.39 -14.82 -12.35
N GLY A 317 4.91 -13.99 -13.27
CA GLY A 317 4.82 -14.38 -14.68
C GLY A 317 6.17 -14.75 -15.27
N ARG A 318 7.21 -13.93 -15.04
CA ARG A 318 8.57 -14.24 -15.50
C ARG A 318 9.11 -15.56 -14.93
N ILE A 319 8.84 -15.83 -13.65
CA ILE A 319 9.29 -17.06 -12.98
C ILE A 319 8.61 -18.28 -13.57
N ALA A 320 7.29 -18.26 -13.73
CA ALA A 320 6.56 -19.37 -14.33
C ALA A 320 6.97 -19.63 -15.79
N GLY A 321 7.14 -18.57 -16.61
CA GLY A 321 7.64 -18.71 -17.96
C GLY A 321 9.06 -19.31 -18.05
N ASP A 322 9.90 -19.04 -17.04
CA ASP A 322 11.21 -19.67 -16.89
C ASP A 322 11.09 -21.16 -16.52
N ALA A 323 10.32 -21.46 -15.48
CA ALA A 323 10.17 -22.80 -14.93
C ALA A 323 9.52 -23.78 -15.92
N ILE A 324 8.49 -23.37 -16.64
CA ILE A 324 7.81 -24.16 -17.70
C ILE A 324 8.80 -24.59 -18.79
N THR A 325 9.81 -23.79 -19.04
CA THR A 325 10.83 -24.03 -20.07
C THR A 325 12.13 -24.64 -19.51
N GLY A 326 12.08 -25.21 -18.31
CA GLY A 326 13.21 -25.94 -17.68
C GLY A 326 14.14 -25.05 -16.87
N GLY A 327 13.80 -23.78 -16.63
CA GLY A 327 14.55 -22.89 -15.76
C GLY A 327 14.33 -23.17 -14.27
N THR A 328 15.16 -22.52 -13.43
CA THR A 328 15.20 -22.75 -11.97
C THR A 328 14.84 -21.52 -11.14
N LEU A 329 14.30 -20.47 -11.77
CA LEU A 329 13.89 -19.27 -11.04
C LEU A 329 12.79 -19.60 -10.04
N GLU A 330 12.91 -19.03 -8.84
CA GLU A 330 11.92 -19.15 -7.78
C GLU A 330 11.54 -17.79 -7.21
N HIS A 331 10.30 -17.66 -6.80
CA HIS A 331 9.80 -16.49 -6.10
C HIS A 331 10.26 -16.50 -4.64
N ARG A 332 11.04 -15.49 -4.26
CA ARG A 332 11.61 -15.42 -2.91
C ARG A 332 10.61 -14.95 -1.85
N GLY A 333 9.46 -14.45 -2.26
CA GLY A 333 8.47 -13.80 -1.41
C GLY A 333 8.33 -12.31 -1.72
N ILE A 334 7.41 -11.67 -1.03
CA ILE A 334 7.09 -10.24 -1.17
C ILE A 334 7.12 -9.53 0.17
N LEU A 335 7.47 -8.26 0.16
CA LEU A 335 7.33 -7.34 1.29
C LEU A 335 6.04 -6.51 1.22
N GLY A 336 5.32 -6.56 0.11
CA GLY A 336 4.19 -5.68 -0.13
C GLY A 336 4.58 -4.20 -0.29
N THR A 337 5.82 -3.94 -0.73
CA THR A 337 6.30 -2.58 -0.94
C THR A 337 5.41 -1.83 -1.92
N SER A 338 4.93 -0.68 -1.50
CA SER A 338 3.99 0.15 -2.24
C SER A 338 4.19 1.63 -1.94
N ILE A 339 3.79 2.46 -2.88
CA ILE A 339 3.81 3.90 -2.76
C ILE A 339 2.62 4.49 -3.52
N VAL A 340 2.03 5.54 -2.98
CA VAL A 340 0.94 6.30 -3.61
C VAL A 340 1.17 7.79 -3.40
N ARG A 341 0.76 8.59 -4.38
CA ARG A 341 0.64 10.04 -4.24
C ARG A 341 -0.74 10.36 -3.63
N VAL A 342 -0.75 11.22 -2.64
CA VAL A 342 -1.98 11.79 -2.06
C VAL A 342 -1.77 13.29 -2.00
N PHE A 343 -2.20 14.00 -3.03
CA PHE A 343 -1.95 15.43 -3.23
C PHE A 343 -0.47 15.81 -3.06
N GLY A 344 -0.15 16.55 -2.01
CA GLY A 344 1.21 16.99 -1.73
C GLY A 344 2.11 15.97 -1.04
N LEU A 345 1.65 14.75 -0.79
CA LEU A 345 2.39 13.71 -0.07
C LEU A 345 2.68 12.49 -0.94
N ALA A 346 3.88 11.94 -0.78
CA ALA A 346 4.20 10.57 -1.11
C ALA A 346 4.02 9.71 0.15
N VAL A 347 3.20 8.66 0.05
CA VAL A 347 2.85 7.74 1.14
C VAL A 347 3.32 6.35 0.74
N ALA A 348 4.26 5.78 1.49
CA ALA A 348 4.93 4.54 1.13
C ALA A 348 5.05 3.57 2.32
N GLN A 349 5.08 2.27 2.02
CA GLN A 349 5.28 1.22 3.03
C GLN A 349 6.04 0.02 2.46
N THR A 350 6.68 -0.74 3.35
CA THR A 350 7.36 -2.01 3.04
C THR A 350 7.46 -2.89 4.27
N GLY A 351 7.40 -4.21 4.08
CA GLY A 351 7.48 -5.18 5.17
C GLY A 351 6.21 -5.23 6.02
N LEU A 352 6.37 -5.53 7.30
CA LEU A 352 5.28 -5.65 8.26
C LEU A 352 4.93 -4.29 8.88
N THR A 353 3.66 -4.03 9.11
CA THR A 353 3.22 -2.97 10.03
C THR A 353 3.54 -3.37 11.46
N GLU A 354 3.43 -2.44 12.42
CA GLU A 354 3.59 -2.73 13.84
C GLU A 354 2.63 -3.84 14.28
N ASP A 355 1.34 -3.72 13.94
CA ASP A 355 0.32 -4.69 14.30
C ASP A 355 0.59 -6.07 13.68
N GLN A 356 1.00 -6.11 12.41
CA GLN A 356 1.35 -7.37 11.73
C GLN A 356 2.58 -8.03 12.37
N ALA A 357 3.59 -7.26 12.75
CA ALA A 357 4.77 -7.79 13.41
C ALA A 357 4.44 -8.35 14.80
N ARG A 358 3.64 -7.64 15.60
CA ARG A 358 3.15 -8.12 16.89
C ARG A 358 2.28 -9.38 16.74
N ALA A 359 1.37 -9.41 15.78
CA ALA A 359 0.53 -10.56 15.48
C ALA A 359 1.35 -11.78 15.01
N ALA A 360 2.49 -11.56 14.36
CA ALA A 360 3.44 -12.61 13.98
C ALA A 360 4.35 -13.08 15.13
N GLY A 361 4.18 -12.52 16.34
CA GLY A 361 4.88 -12.93 17.56
C GLY A 361 6.23 -12.26 17.80
N TYR A 362 6.56 -11.18 17.05
CA TYR A 362 7.77 -10.41 17.29
C TYR A 362 7.62 -9.47 18.50
N ASP A 363 8.68 -9.35 19.30
CA ASP A 363 8.81 -8.27 20.30
C ASP A 363 9.40 -7.04 19.61
N VAL A 364 8.55 -6.05 19.33
CA VAL A 364 8.91 -4.96 18.43
C VAL A 364 9.43 -3.72 19.17
N GLU A 365 10.45 -3.10 18.62
CA GLU A 365 10.85 -1.72 18.87
C GLU A 365 10.33 -0.84 17.75
N VAL A 366 9.68 0.29 18.09
CA VAL A 366 9.03 1.19 17.14
C VAL A 366 9.63 2.59 17.22
N LEU A 367 10.06 3.10 16.07
CA LEU A 367 10.60 4.44 15.93
C LEU A 367 9.81 5.29 14.96
N HIS A 368 9.46 6.50 15.35
CA HIS A 368 9.05 7.59 14.46
C HIS A 368 10.20 8.57 14.29
N ASN A 369 10.80 8.58 13.13
CA ASN A 369 11.94 9.43 12.79
C ASN A 369 11.52 10.56 11.86
N ILE A 370 11.49 11.80 12.37
CA ILE A 370 11.14 12.99 11.58
C ILE A 370 12.42 13.77 11.26
N LYS A 371 12.82 13.72 10.00
CA LYS A 371 14.00 14.44 9.46
C LYS A 371 13.63 15.17 8.18
N PRO A 372 14.38 16.22 7.79
CA PRO A 372 14.21 16.77 6.46
C PRO A 372 14.73 15.78 5.41
N ASP A 373 14.09 15.73 4.26
CA ASP A 373 14.53 14.94 3.09
C ASP A 373 15.89 15.41 2.54
N ARG A 374 16.18 16.71 2.68
CA ARG A 374 17.42 17.42 2.33
C ARG A 374 17.58 18.65 3.23
N PRO A 375 18.71 19.39 3.19
CA PRO A 375 18.90 20.57 4.03
C PRO A 375 17.82 21.63 3.84
N GLU A 376 17.41 22.27 4.95
CA GLU A 376 16.35 23.29 4.95
C GLU A 376 16.71 24.50 4.10
N TYR A 377 18.01 24.86 3.98
CA TYR A 377 18.47 25.96 3.12
C TYR A 377 18.32 25.67 1.60
N LEU A 378 18.01 24.42 1.21
CA LEU A 378 17.61 24.02 -0.14
C LEU A 378 16.13 23.63 -0.22
N GLY A 379 15.32 24.13 0.69
CA GLY A 379 13.89 23.89 0.70
C GLY A 379 13.50 22.49 1.16
N GLY A 380 14.36 21.84 1.96
CA GLY A 380 14.08 20.52 2.55
C GLY A 380 12.77 20.48 3.31
N LYS A 381 11.98 19.43 3.08
CA LYS A 381 10.68 19.21 3.70
C LYS A 381 10.76 18.10 4.74
N PRO A 382 9.89 18.12 5.75
CA PRO A 382 9.80 17.03 6.70
C PRO A 382 9.45 15.71 6.00
N LEU A 383 10.23 14.67 6.32
CA LEU A 383 9.98 13.28 5.99
C LEU A 383 9.84 12.52 7.31
N LEU A 384 8.74 11.84 7.51
CA LEU A 384 8.52 10.92 8.60
C LEU A 384 8.79 9.49 8.12
N ILE A 385 9.58 8.75 8.87
CA ILE A 385 9.76 7.31 8.73
C ILE A 385 9.33 6.65 10.03
N LYS A 386 8.28 5.82 10.02
CA LYS A 386 7.99 4.85 11.07
C LYS A 386 8.72 3.56 10.69
N ALA A 387 9.51 3.01 11.61
CA ALA A 387 10.23 1.76 11.39
C ALA A 387 9.99 0.81 12.57
N VAL A 388 9.87 -0.49 12.24
CA VAL A 388 9.57 -1.58 13.16
C VAL A 388 10.71 -2.58 13.09
N ALA A 389 11.31 -2.91 14.24
CA ALA A 389 12.39 -3.88 14.35
C ALA A 389 12.10 -4.89 15.47
N ASP A 390 12.63 -6.08 15.34
CA ASP A 390 12.59 -7.12 16.38
C ASP A 390 13.65 -6.84 17.45
N ARG A 391 13.24 -6.69 18.69
CA ARG A 391 14.17 -6.43 19.80
C ARG A 391 15.16 -7.56 20.05
N ALA A 392 14.75 -8.80 19.81
CA ALA A 392 15.58 -9.97 20.09
C ALA A 392 16.75 -10.10 19.10
N SER A 393 16.50 -9.93 17.81
CA SER A 393 17.50 -10.09 16.76
C SER A 393 18.08 -8.78 16.23
N GLY A 394 17.44 -7.64 16.48
CA GLY A 394 17.74 -6.36 15.84
C GLY A 394 17.27 -6.27 14.38
N ARG A 395 16.63 -7.29 13.84
CA ARG A 395 16.21 -7.35 12.45
C ARG A 395 15.17 -6.29 12.12
N LEU A 396 15.38 -5.55 11.03
CA LEU A 396 14.36 -4.65 10.49
C LEU A 396 13.20 -5.46 9.89
N LEU A 397 11.97 -5.23 10.36
CA LEU A 397 10.78 -5.96 9.95
C LEU A 397 9.89 -5.16 8.99
N GLY A 398 9.86 -3.84 9.13
CA GLY A 398 9.01 -3.02 8.29
C GLY A 398 9.27 -1.53 8.43
N ALA A 399 8.75 -0.78 7.48
CA ALA A 399 8.81 0.67 7.50
C ALA A 399 7.66 1.30 6.72
N GLN A 400 7.25 2.49 7.16
CA GLN A 400 6.31 3.37 6.49
C GLN A 400 6.92 4.76 6.38
N ALA A 401 6.77 5.42 5.25
CA ALA A 401 7.35 6.72 5.00
C ALA A 401 6.33 7.70 4.42
N ILE A 402 6.22 8.90 4.99
CA ILE A 402 5.31 9.96 4.52
C ILE A 402 6.08 11.27 4.44
N GLY A 403 5.99 11.94 3.30
CA GLY A 403 6.60 13.25 3.10
C GLY A 403 6.29 13.83 1.73
N ALA A 404 6.50 15.13 1.57
CA ALA A 404 6.30 15.80 0.29
C ALA A 404 7.34 15.36 -0.77
N SER A 405 8.47 14.83 -0.35
CA SER A 405 9.52 14.29 -1.23
C SER A 405 10.42 13.31 -0.47
N GLY A 406 11.08 12.42 -1.20
CA GLY A 406 12.11 11.52 -0.72
C GLY A 406 11.62 10.31 0.07
N ALA A 407 10.30 10.07 0.15
CA ALA A 407 9.74 8.84 0.70
C ALA A 407 10.06 7.63 -0.20
N ASP A 408 9.98 7.80 -1.51
CA ASP A 408 10.32 6.83 -2.55
C ASP A 408 11.73 6.26 -2.38
N LYS A 409 12.73 7.16 -2.34
CA LYS A 409 14.13 6.79 -2.15
C LYS A 409 14.35 5.98 -0.87
N ARG A 410 13.77 6.43 0.25
CA ARG A 410 14.02 5.81 1.57
C ARG A 410 13.28 4.50 1.74
N ILE A 411 12.07 4.40 1.20
CA ILE A 411 11.34 3.12 1.27
C ILE A 411 12.04 2.04 0.44
N ASP A 412 12.61 2.36 -0.72
CA ASP A 412 13.37 1.41 -1.53
C ASP A 412 14.66 0.95 -0.85
N VAL A 413 15.37 1.85 -0.16
CA VAL A 413 16.55 1.49 0.64
C VAL A 413 16.16 0.54 1.78
N LEU A 414 15.07 0.85 2.51
CA LEU A 414 14.57 0.02 3.61
C LEU A 414 14.04 -1.32 3.12
N ALA A 415 13.33 -1.35 1.99
CA ALA A 415 12.87 -2.59 1.35
C ALA A 415 14.05 -3.47 0.94
N THR A 416 15.13 -2.87 0.42
CA THR A 416 16.35 -3.58 0.08
C THR A 416 17.02 -4.16 1.33
N ALA A 417 17.15 -3.36 2.40
CA ALA A 417 17.71 -3.80 3.67
C ALA A 417 16.91 -4.99 4.24
N ILE A 418 15.59 -4.89 4.33
CA ILE A 418 14.73 -5.99 4.79
C ILE A 418 14.88 -7.23 3.90
N THR A 419 14.94 -7.06 2.58
CA THR A 419 15.07 -8.18 1.62
C THR A 419 16.31 -9.01 1.88
N TYR A 420 17.39 -8.39 2.29
CA TYR A 420 18.67 -9.06 2.59
C TYR A 420 18.88 -9.37 4.08
N GLY A 421 17.84 -9.17 4.91
CA GLY A 421 17.86 -9.54 6.31
C GLY A 421 18.72 -8.67 7.20
N ALA A 422 18.90 -7.39 6.83
CA ALA A 422 19.67 -6.42 7.59
C ALA A 422 19.12 -6.25 9.01
N ASP A 423 20.01 -6.08 9.97
CA ASP A 423 19.66 -5.55 11.28
C ASP A 423 19.69 -4.01 11.27
N VAL A 424 19.19 -3.40 12.35
CA VAL A 424 19.10 -1.94 12.43
C VAL A 424 20.46 -1.24 12.46
N ALA A 425 21.51 -1.93 12.92
CA ALA A 425 22.88 -1.38 12.96
C ALA A 425 23.46 -1.27 11.54
N ASP A 426 23.10 -2.20 10.65
CA ASP A 426 23.55 -2.18 9.25
C ASP A 426 23.11 -0.89 8.54
N LEU A 427 21.95 -0.34 8.89
CA LEU A 427 21.43 0.87 8.25
C LEU A 427 22.37 2.08 8.40
N PHE A 428 23.12 2.17 9.51
CA PHE A 428 24.09 3.24 9.72
C PHE A 428 25.31 3.10 8.78
N HIS A 429 25.64 1.88 8.40
CA HIS A 429 26.82 1.57 7.58
C HIS A 429 26.55 1.63 6.07
N LEU A 430 25.31 1.88 5.66
CA LEU A 430 25.00 2.03 4.24
C LEU A 430 25.70 3.24 3.64
N ASP A 431 26.43 3.03 2.55
CA ASP A 431 27.06 4.12 1.77
C ASP A 431 26.05 4.69 0.77
N LEU A 432 25.21 5.61 1.27
CA LEU A 432 24.16 6.21 0.49
C LEU A 432 24.62 7.47 -0.26
N ALA A 433 24.10 7.65 -1.47
CA ALA A 433 24.42 8.81 -2.30
C ALA A 433 24.05 10.12 -1.57
N TYR A 434 25.04 11.01 -1.46
CA TYR A 434 24.90 12.30 -0.82
C TYR A 434 25.27 13.45 -1.77
N SER A 435 24.38 14.40 -1.82
CA SER A 435 24.64 15.80 -2.21
C SER A 435 23.55 16.63 -1.53
N PRO A 436 23.83 17.88 -1.13
CA PRO A 436 22.83 18.73 -0.43
C PRO A 436 21.51 18.90 -1.17
N THR A 437 21.51 18.75 -2.49
CA THR A 437 20.29 18.85 -3.33
C THR A 437 19.38 17.61 -3.20
N TYR A 438 19.91 16.47 -2.73
CA TYR A 438 19.20 15.18 -2.70
C TYR A 438 19.03 14.58 -1.29
N ALA A 439 19.93 14.89 -0.36
CA ALA A 439 19.92 14.31 0.98
C ALA A 439 20.67 15.19 1.99
N THR A 440 20.48 14.92 3.27
CA THR A 440 21.37 15.39 4.34
C THR A 440 22.59 14.47 4.44
N THR A 441 23.72 14.96 4.99
CA THR A 441 24.96 14.18 5.16
C THR A 441 24.76 12.85 5.89
N LYS A 442 23.90 12.85 6.93
CA LYS A 442 23.33 11.64 7.50
C LYS A 442 21.92 11.52 6.96
N ASP A 443 21.69 10.55 6.07
CA ASP A 443 20.38 10.31 5.50
C ASP A 443 19.36 9.95 6.61
N PRO A 444 18.06 10.27 6.48
CA PRO A 444 17.03 9.78 7.38
C PRO A 444 17.09 8.29 7.71
N VAL A 445 17.51 7.44 6.75
CA VAL A 445 17.73 6.00 6.98
C VAL A 445 18.83 5.74 8.02
N HIS A 446 19.95 6.47 7.95
CA HIS A 446 21.02 6.35 8.96
C HIS A 446 20.52 6.70 10.36
N TYR A 447 19.76 7.80 10.48
CA TYR A 447 19.15 8.17 11.76
C TYR A 447 18.16 7.12 12.28
N THR A 448 17.41 6.48 11.38
CA THR A 448 16.49 5.39 11.74
C THR A 448 17.26 4.22 12.34
N GLY A 449 18.32 3.75 11.67
CA GLY A 449 19.17 2.67 12.19
C GLY A 449 19.82 3.01 13.53
N MET A 450 20.45 4.19 13.63
CA MET A 450 21.10 4.63 14.87
C MET A 450 20.14 4.72 16.07
N ALA A 451 18.94 5.23 15.87
CA ALA A 451 17.97 5.40 16.95
C ALA A 451 17.41 4.05 17.42
N LEU A 452 17.08 3.14 16.49
CA LEU A 452 16.63 1.79 16.81
C LEU A 452 17.74 0.96 17.48
N ASP A 453 18.99 1.00 16.98
CA ASP A 453 20.12 0.29 17.60
C ASP A 453 20.35 0.77 19.03
N ASN A 454 20.31 2.07 19.26
CA ASN A 454 20.45 2.62 20.60
C ASN A 454 19.28 2.20 21.53
N ALA A 455 18.05 2.11 21.02
CA ALA A 455 16.90 1.67 21.81
C ALA A 455 17.02 0.19 22.18
N ILE A 456 17.25 -0.67 21.20
CA ILE A 456 17.35 -2.13 21.36
C ILE A 456 18.53 -2.51 22.30
N ARG A 457 19.66 -1.81 22.20
CA ARG A 457 20.80 -2.01 23.13
C ARG A 457 20.62 -1.37 24.50
N GLY A 458 19.44 -0.83 24.79
CA GLY A 458 19.15 -0.19 26.08
C GLY A 458 19.89 1.12 26.33
N ARG A 459 20.54 1.70 25.33
CA ARG A 459 21.29 2.96 25.44
C ARG A 459 20.38 4.18 25.46
N ALA A 460 19.28 4.14 24.69
CA ALA A 460 18.29 5.20 24.60
C ALA A 460 16.89 4.62 24.33
N PRO A 461 16.24 4.01 25.34
CA PRO A 461 14.89 3.46 25.19
C PRO A 461 13.91 4.48 24.65
N LEU A 462 13.03 4.01 23.76
CA LEU A 462 11.96 4.82 23.17
C LEU A 462 10.61 4.48 23.82
N ILE A 463 9.67 5.41 23.72
CA ILE A 463 8.27 5.20 24.03
C ILE A 463 7.42 5.89 22.95
N THR A 464 6.46 5.20 22.39
CA THR A 464 5.51 5.78 21.43
C THR A 464 4.45 6.63 22.14
N PRO A 465 3.73 7.53 21.44
CA PRO A 465 2.60 8.25 22.03
C PRO A 465 1.55 7.32 22.64
N ALA A 466 1.20 6.24 21.93
CA ALA A 466 0.21 5.25 22.40
C ALA A 466 0.68 4.51 23.67
N GLU A 467 1.96 4.14 23.72
CA GLU A 467 2.55 3.53 24.92
C GLU A 467 2.57 4.50 26.10
N LEU A 468 2.94 5.76 25.87
CA LEU A 468 2.91 6.80 26.92
C LEU A 468 1.52 6.94 27.54
N GLU A 469 0.47 7.04 26.72
CA GLU A 469 -0.88 7.21 27.24
C GLU A 469 -1.42 5.92 27.89
N ARG A 470 -0.98 4.75 27.44
CA ARG A 470 -1.28 3.48 28.12
C ARG A 470 -0.67 3.42 29.52
N GLU A 471 0.61 3.80 29.69
CA GLU A 471 1.27 3.85 31.03
C GLU A 471 0.55 4.84 31.96
N ARG A 472 0.17 6.01 31.45
CA ARG A 472 -0.62 7.00 32.22
C ARG A 472 -1.99 6.44 32.64
N SER A 473 -2.67 5.77 31.73
CA SER A 473 -4.00 5.18 31.98
C SER A 473 -3.94 4.00 32.95
N ALA A 474 -2.82 3.29 33.02
CA ALA A 474 -2.56 2.23 34.00
C ALA A 474 -2.32 2.77 35.42
N GLY A 475 -2.22 4.08 35.57
CA GLY A 475 -1.98 4.73 36.87
C GLY A 475 -0.51 4.79 37.29
N GLU A 476 0.41 4.50 36.35
CA GLU A 476 1.84 4.64 36.60
C GLU A 476 2.23 6.11 36.81
N LYS A 477 3.16 6.35 37.72
CA LYS A 477 3.71 7.69 37.97
C LYS A 477 4.66 8.07 36.84
N VAL A 478 4.11 8.66 35.75
CA VAL A 478 4.89 9.10 34.58
C VAL A 478 5.21 10.59 34.69
N GLN A 479 6.49 10.95 34.61
CA GLN A 479 6.98 12.32 34.47
C GLN A 479 7.32 12.61 33.02
N VAL A 480 6.61 13.53 32.40
CA VAL A 480 6.90 13.93 31.00
C VAL A 480 7.64 15.27 31.05
N VAL A 481 8.85 15.31 30.46
CA VAL A 481 9.75 16.46 30.54
C VAL A 481 9.93 17.10 29.16
N ASP A 482 9.43 18.32 29.01
CA ASP A 482 9.63 19.14 27.82
C ASP A 482 10.99 19.83 27.88
N VAL A 483 11.94 19.39 27.05
CA VAL A 483 13.30 19.97 27.02
C VAL A 483 13.47 21.07 25.97
N ARG A 484 12.37 21.53 25.34
CA ARG A 484 12.38 22.59 24.34
C ARG A 484 12.57 23.98 24.93
N SER A 485 12.76 24.95 24.01
CA SER A 485 12.68 26.38 24.38
C SER A 485 11.25 26.76 24.79
N ALA A 486 11.10 27.83 25.59
CA ALA A 486 9.80 28.39 25.92
C ALA A 486 8.99 28.78 24.66
N ALA A 487 9.65 29.29 23.64
CA ALA A 487 9.01 29.67 22.36
C ALA A 487 8.45 28.46 21.59
N ASP A 488 9.11 27.31 21.64
CA ASP A 488 8.59 26.09 21.04
C ASP A 488 7.46 25.47 21.85
N ARG A 489 7.56 25.50 23.20
CA ARG A 489 6.49 25.04 24.07
C ARG A 489 5.20 25.83 23.88
N ALA A 490 5.29 27.14 23.69
CA ALA A 490 4.13 28.00 23.44
C ALA A 490 3.31 27.64 22.18
N LYS A 491 3.89 26.86 21.25
CA LYS A 491 3.21 26.36 20.04
C LYS A 491 2.41 25.07 20.25
N GLY A 492 2.38 24.54 21.48
CA GLY A 492 1.73 23.28 21.85
C GLY A 492 2.71 22.35 22.57
N PHE A 493 2.19 21.55 23.49
CA PHE A 493 2.99 20.66 24.34
C PHE A 493 2.19 19.41 24.72
N VAL A 494 2.85 18.43 25.30
CA VAL A 494 2.20 17.23 25.87
C VAL A 494 1.59 17.62 27.21
N ASP A 495 0.30 17.44 27.36
CA ASP A 495 -0.42 17.81 28.59
C ASP A 495 0.17 17.16 29.84
N GLY A 496 0.21 17.91 30.94
CA GLY A 496 0.82 17.46 32.19
C GLY A 496 2.35 17.41 32.17
N SER A 497 3.02 17.88 31.08
CA SER A 497 4.48 17.88 31.00
C SER A 497 5.11 19.03 31.83
N VAL A 498 6.18 18.70 32.53
CA VAL A 498 7.06 19.68 33.23
C VAL A 498 7.98 20.31 32.18
N HIS A 499 8.13 21.64 32.22
CA HIS A 499 9.02 22.36 31.32
C HIS A 499 10.38 22.59 31.96
N ILE A 500 11.40 21.92 31.50
CA ILE A 500 12.79 22.11 31.87
C ILE A 500 13.64 22.12 30.62
N PRO A 501 13.97 23.31 30.06
CA PRO A 501 14.81 23.42 28.88
C PRO A 501 16.12 22.65 29.03
N LEU A 502 16.62 22.03 27.93
CA LEU A 502 17.82 21.17 27.96
C LEU A 502 19.02 21.85 28.64
N ALA A 503 19.20 23.16 28.47
CA ALA A 503 20.29 23.91 29.07
C ALA A 503 20.19 23.96 30.60
N GLU A 504 18.98 23.91 31.15
CA GLU A 504 18.68 23.98 32.60
C GLU A 504 18.54 22.59 33.23
N LEU A 505 18.40 21.53 32.43
CA LEU A 505 18.03 20.19 32.89
C LEU A 505 19.00 19.63 33.93
N ARG A 506 20.31 19.90 33.79
CA ARG A 506 21.32 19.44 34.77
C ARG A 506 21.16 20.11 36.15
N SER A 507 20.88 21.38 36.17
CA SER A 507 20.74 22.15 37.43
C SER A 507 19.37 21.98 38.09
N ARG A 508 18.35 21.63 37.29
CA ARG A 508 16.97 21.49 37.77
C ARG A 508 16.48 20.02 37.82
N SER A 509 17.37 19.07 37.63
CA SER A 509 17.01 17.64 37.71
C SER A 509 16.46 17.23 39.08
N GLY A 510 16.81 17.94 40.15
CA GLY A 510 16.24 17.73 41.50
C GLY A 510 14.74 18.03 41.64
N GLU A 511 14.11 18.64 40.63
CA GLU A 511 12.65 18.82 40.57
C GLU A 511 11.93 17.54 40.15
N LEU A 512 12.67 16.53 39.65
CA LEU A 512 12.18 15.28 39.15
C LEU A 512 12.46 14.12 40.12
N ASP A 513 11.64 13.10 40.10
CA ASP A 513 11.82 11.86 40.86
C ASP A 513 12.67 10.87 40.06
N PRO A 514 13.88 10.50 40.48
CA PRO A 514 14.75 9.63 39.73
C PRO A 514 14.25 8.17 39.60
N ALA A 515 13.33 7.74 40.47
CA ALA A 515 12.75 6.38 40.44
C ALA A 515 11.49 6.29 39.55
N ALA A 516 10.89 7.43 39.20
CA ALA A 516 9.69 7.41 38.36
C ALA A 516 10.01 7.24 36.89
N LEU A 517 9.08 6.63 36.12
CA LEU A 517 9.15 6.59 34.66
C LEU A 517 9.21 8.03 34.13
N THR A 518 10.32 8.38 33.52
CA THR A 518 10.57 9.72 32.97
C THR A 518 10.62 9.67 31.45
N VAL A 519 9.79 10.51 30.81
CA VAL A 519 9.74 10.60 29.33
C VAL A 519 10.19 11.99 28.91
N THR A 520 11.35 12.08 28.30
CA THR A 520 11.86 13.33 27.72
C THR A 520 11.36 13.52 26.29
N TYR A 521 11.09 14.74 25.89
CA TYR A 521 10.74 15.02 24.51
C TYR A 521 11.18 16.40 24.02
N CYS A 522 11.35 16.51 22.72
CA CYS A 522 11.48 17.76 21.97
C CYS A 522 10.52 17.77 20.77
N ASN A 523 10.74 18.59 19.76
CA ASN A 523 9.86 18.63 18.59
C ASN A 523 9.87 17.35 17.73
N LYS A 524 11.06 16.69 17.60
CA LYS A 524 11.27 15.58 16.64
C LYS A 524 12.08 14.41 17.24
N GLY A 525 12.35 14.38 18.54
CA GLY A 525 13.06 13.31 19.26
C GLY A 525 14.57 13.55 19.50
N VAL A 526 15.29 14.35 18.72
CA VAL A 526 16.76 14.50 18.83
C VAL A 526 17.21 15.17 20.13
N THR A 527 16.69 16.36 20.42
CA THR A 527 17.00 17.09 21.67
C THR A 527 16.38 16.37 22.87
N GLY A 528 15.24 15.66 22.69
CA GLY A 528 14.67 14.78 23.70
C GLY A 528 15.63 13.68 24.10
N ASN A 529 16.27 13.01 23.15
CA ASN A 529 17.31 12.02 23.41
C ASN A 529 18.52 12.61 24.15
N ALA A 530 18.92 13.84 23.85
CA ALA A 530 19.96 14.50 24.63
C ALA A 530 19.52 14.71 26.11
N GLY A 531 18.28 15.11 26.33
CA GLY A 531 17.70 15.20 27.69
C GLY A 531 17.65 13.84 28.40
N GLN A 532 17.23 12.79 27.70
CA GLN A 532 17.24 11.42 28.21
C GLN A 532 18.65 11.02 28.72
N ASN A 533 19.66 11.25 27.89
CA ASN A 533 21.04 10.91 28.24
C ASN A 533 21.55 11.74 29.45
N VAL A 534 21.16 13.00 29.55
CA VAL A 534 21.49 13.83 30.75
C VAL A 534 20.93 13.20 32.01
N LEU A 535 19.63 12.86 32.02
CA LEU A 535 18.97 12.29 33.20
C LEU A 535 19.54 10.91 33.57
N ARG A 536 19.76 10.05 32.59
CA ARG A 536 20.39 8.74 32.83
C ARG A 536 21.77 8.85 33.45
N ASN A 537 22.59 9.79 32.98
CA ASN A 537 23.92 10.05 33.54
C ASN A 537 23.84 10.70 34.95
N LEU A 538 22.70 11.24 35.34
CA LEU A 538 22.42 11.75 36.67
C LEU A 538 21.79 10.71 37.62
N GLY A 539 21.67 9.44 37.17
CA GLY A 539 21.21 8.33 37.99
C GLY A 539 19.70 8.05 37.93
N PHE A 540 18.98 8.62 36.98
CA PHE A 540 17.58 8.25 36.73
C PHE A 540 17.52 6.84 36.10
N GLU A 541 16.70 5.96 36.64
CA GLU A 541 16.68 4.52 36.29
C GLU A 541 15.84 4.25 35.04
N HIS A 542 14.67 4.89 34.94
CA HIS A 542 13.66 4.61 33.88
C HIS A 542 13.44 5.86 33.03
N VAL A 543 14.34 6.11 32.08
CA VAL A 543 14.23 7.29 31.21
C VAL A 543 14.04 6.86 29.76
N HIS A 544 12.94 7.30 29.16
CA HIS A 544 12.58 7.08 27.75
C HIS A 544 12.58 8.40 26.98
N ASN A 545 12.77 8.31 25.66
CA ASN A 545 12.58 9.44 24.76
C ASN A 545 11.31 9.22 23.93
N LEU A 546 10.44 10.22 23.88
CA LEU A 546 9.19 10.16 23.11
C LEU A 546 9.49 10.05 21.61
N SER A 547 9.09 8.95 21.01
CA SER A 547 9.30 8.63 19.60
C SER A 547 8.65 9.68 18.69
N GLY A 548 9.45 10.35 17.84
CA GLY A 548 9.00 11.46 16.98
C GLY A 548 8.70 12.78 17.72
N GLY A 549 8.79 12.80 19.06
CA GLY A 549 8.61 13.98 19.90
C GLY A 549 7.21 14.60 19.83
N ASN A 550 7.11 15.89 20.18
CA ASN A 550 5.84 16.62 20.22
C ASN A 550 5.08 16.59 18.89
N LYS A 551 5.78 16.68 17.75
CA LYS A 551 5.10 16.66 16.43
C LYS A 551 4.39 15.34 16.17
N ASN A 552 4.97 14.23 16.59
CA ASN A 552 4.34 12.93 16.47
C ASN A 552 3.19 12.77 17.47
N TYR A 553 3.40 13.21 18.71
CA TYR A 553 2.37 13.16 19.74
C TYR A 553 1.12 13.97 19.37
N GLN A 554 1.29 15.23 18.91
CA GLN A 554 0.14 16.06 18.52
C GLN A 554 -0.63 15.47 17.32
N ALA A 555 0.07 14.89 16.36
CA ALA A 555 -0.58 14.25 15.23
C ALA A 555 -1.32 12.96 15.63
N TRP A 556 -0.77 12.20 16.57
CA TRP A 556 -1.42 11.02 17.13
C TRP A 556 -2.65 11.41 17.95
N ALA A 557 -2.52 12.41 18.86
CA ALA A 557 -3.63 12.87 19.69
C ALA A 557 -4.80 13.47 18.88
N ALA A 558 -4.51 14.11 17.76
CA ALA A 558 -5.54 14.65 16.88
C ALA A 558 -6.32 13.55 16.10
N ALA A 559 -5.84 12.33 16.13
CA ALA A 559 -6.43 11.17 15.46
C ALA A 559 -7.24 10.26 16.41
N GLN A 560 -7.17 10.55 17.74
CA GLN A 560 -8.00 9.87 18.75
C GLN A 560 -9.34 10.58 18.89
#